data_0277f3c10571a60a33cb493f7725efed
#
_entry.id   0277f3c10571a60a33cb493f7725efed
#
_cell.length_a   1.000
_cell.length_b   1.000
_cell.length_c   1.000
_cell.angle_alpha   90.00
_cell.angle_beta   90.00
_cell.angle_gamma   90.00
#
_symmetry.space_group_name_H-M   'P 1'
#
loop_
_entity.id
_entity.type
_entity.pdbx_description
1 polymer ?
#
loop_
_entity_poly.entity_id
_entity_poly.type
_entity_poly.pdbx_seq_one_letter_code
_entity_poly.pdbx_strand_id
1 'polypeptide(L)'
;NINTLIAQAKSLAQSALSVSQTDDATTFANQYSTVLQQINMMAQDSGYKGVNLLQGAQLTVQFASEADTSYLNLTGFGETGISFNVDGLDTEMIANLSSSNWVQAGDLTINTANVEASIDNLEEAMNTLRVESKKLSSNLSVITAREEFTAQMINTLGDGASKLTEADMNEEGANMLMLQT
;
A
#
# COMPACT_ATOMS: atom_id res chain seq x y z
N ASN A 1 -3.13 -5.19 -9.92
CA ASN A 1 -3.22 -6.66 -9.75
C ASN A 1 -4.21 -7.07 -8.64
N ILE A 2 -4.10 -6.60 -7.37
CA ILE A 2 -5.07 -6.94 -6.30
C ILE A 2 -6.50 -6.51 -6.68
N ASN A 3 -6.70 -5.29 -7.18
CA ASN A 3 -8.01 -4.82 -7.65
C ASN A 3 -8.64 -5.73 -8.72
N THR A 4 -7.83 -6.30 -9.60
CA THR A 4 -8.29 -7.23 -10.64
C THR A 4 -8.78 -8.54 -10.03
N LEU A 5 -8.06 -9.07 -9.03
CA LEU A 5 -8.46 -10.27 -8.31
C LEU A 5 -9.74 -10.03 -7.47
N ILE A 6 -9.88 -8.86 -6.83
CA ILE A 6 -11.10 -8.50 -6.12
C ILE A 6 -12.30 -8.43 -7.09
N ALA A 7 -12.10 -7.83 -8.27
CA ALA A 7 -13.16 -7.79 -9.29
C ALA A 7 -13.53 -9.19 -9.79
N GLN A 8 -12.55 -10.08 -9.93
CA GLN A 8 -12.78 -11.48 -10.28
C GLN A 8 -13.54 -12.23 -9.17
N ALA A 9 -13.15 -12.06 -7.90
CA ALA A 9 -13.87 -12.62 -6.76
C ALA A 9 -15.33 -12.16 -6.73
N LYS A 10 -15.57 -10.84 -6.96
CA LYS A 10 -16.91 -10.27 -7.06
C LYS A 10 -17.74 -10.91 -8.19
N SER A 11 -17.15 -11.11 -9.37
CA SER A 11 -17.81 -11.77 -10.50
C SER A 11 -18.20 -13.21 -10.17
N LEU A 12 -17.37 -13.96 -9.44
CA LEU A 12 -17.67 -15.30 -8.97
C LEU A 12 -18.84 -15.32 -7.98
N ALA A 13 -18.89 -14.37 -7.04
CA ALA A 13 -19.99 -14.23 -6.10
C ALA A 13 -21.32 -13.89 -6.82
N GLN A 14 -21.28 -12.98 -7.79
CA GLN A 14 -22.44 -12.66 -8.61
C GLN A 14 -22.90 -13.86 -9.45
N SER A 15 -21.97 -14.67 -9.96
CA SER A 15 -22.31 -15.91 -10.66
C SER A 15 -23.00 -16.92 -9.74
N ALA A 16 -22.56 -17.01 -8.49
CA ALA A 16 -23.18 -17.88 -7.49
C ALA A 16 -24.64 -17.47 -7.15
N LEU A 17 -24.97 -16.17 -7.23
CA LEU A 17 -26.35 -15.69 -7.07
C LEU A 17 -27.25 -16.04 -8.27
N SER A 18 -26.66 -16.24 -9.44
CA SER A 18 -27.40 -16.48 -10.68
C SER A 18 -27.77 -17.96 -10.91
N VAL A 19 -27.14 -18.87 -10.15
CA VAL A 19 -27.39 -20.32 -10.28
C VAL A 19 -28.48 -20.78 -9.30
N SER A 20 -29.21 -21.81 -9.71
CA SER A 20 -30.29 -22.39 -8.89
C SER A 20 -29.87 -23.69 -8.22
N GLN A 21 -28.72 -24.25 -8.61
CA GLN A 21 -28.21 -25.51 -8.09
C GLN A 21 -27.07 -25.29 -7.11
N THR A 22 -27.09 -26.00 -5.99
CA THR A 22 -26.10 -25.89 -4.92
C THR A 22 -24.71 -26.40 -5.32
N ASP A 23 -24.63 -27.38 -6.22
CA ASP A 23 -23.35 -27.89 -6.73
C ASP A 23 -22.61 -26.82 -7.53
N ASP A 24 -23.33 -26.06 -8.36
CA ASP A 24 -22.74 -24.92 -9.10
C ASP A 24 -22.31 -23.80 -8.16
N ALA A 25 -23.16 -23.47 -7.16
CA ALA A 25 -22.84 -22.48 -6.14
C ALA A 25 -21.60 -22.89 -5.31
N THR A 26 -21.47 -24.17 -4.98
CA THR A 26 -20.29 -24.72 -4.28
C THR A 26 -19.04 -24.60 -5.14
N THR A 27 -19.17 -24.82 -6.46
CA THR A 27 -18.04 -24.67 -7.40
C THR A 27 -17.56 -23.21 -7.43
N PHE A 28 -18.48 -22.24 -7.54
CA PHE A 28 -18.15 -20.82 -7.47
C PHE A 28 -17.58 -20.42 -6.11
N ALA A 29 -18.09 -20.98 -5.02
CA ALA A 29 -17.58 -20.78 -3.67
C ALA A 29 -16.11 -21.22 -3.52
N ASN A 30 -15.77 -22.37 -4.07
CA ASN A 30 -14.39 -22.88 -4.06
C ASN A 30 -13.43 -22.02 -4.91
N GLN A 31 -13.88 -21.58 -6.08
CA GLN A 31 -13.11 -20.68 -6.93
C GLN A 31 -12.92 -19.32 -6.25
N TYR A 32 -13.96 -18.79 -5.62
CA TYR A 32 -13.91 -17.57 -4.82
C TYR A 32 -12.88 -17.66 -3.71
N SER A 33 -12.90 -18.73 -2.92
CA SER A 33 -11.90 -18.98 -1.87
C SER A 33 -10.47 -19.02 -2.43
N THR A 34 -10.27 -19.65 -3.58
CA THR A 34 -8.97 -19.71 -4.23
C THR A 34 -8.47 -18.31 -4.62
N VAL A 35 -9.36 -17.46 -5.16
CA VAL A 35 -9.01 -16.07 -5.52
C VAL A 35 -8.67 -15.26 -4.28
N LEU A 36 -9.41 -15.41 -3.16
CA LEU A 36 -9.10 -14.74 -1.90
C LEU A 36 -7.73 -15.16 -1.36
N GLN A 37 -7.37 -16.44 -1.43
CA GLN A 37 -6.04 -16.92 -1.05
C GLN A 37 -4.95 -16.25 -1.90
N GLN A 38 -5.15 -16.12 -3.22
CA GLN A 38 -4.22 -15.45 -4.10
C GLN A 38 -4.06 -13.96 -3.79
N ILE A 39 -5.16 -13.27 -3.42
CA ILE A 39 -5.09 -11.88 -2.96
C ILE A 39 -4.25 -11.78 -1.70
N ASN A 40 -4.46 -12.69 -0.73
CA ASN A 40 -3.71 -12.70 0.52
C ASN A 40 -2.21 -12.94 0.29
N MET A 41 -1.86 -13.94 -0.54
CA MET A 41 -0.46 -14.19 -0.91
C MET A 41 0.17 -12.98 -1.60
N MET A 42 -0.53 -12.35 -2.53
CA MET A 42 -0.04 -11.15 -3.22
C MET A 42 0.14 -9.96 -2.25
N ALA A 43 -0.72 -9.82 -1.25
CA ALA A 43 -0.56 -8.80 -0.20
C ALA A 43 0.66 -9.11 0.68
N GLN A 44 0.90 -10.38 1.02
CA GLN A 44 2.10 -10.80 1.76
C GLN A 44 3.39 -10.56 0.98
N ASP A 45 3.39 -10.85 -0.31
CA ASP A 45 4.54 -10.70 -1.20
C ASP A 45 4.85 -9.22 -1.56
N SER A 46 3.96 -8.30 -1.22
CA SER A 46 4.13 -6.86 -1.52
C SER A 46 5.13 -6.15 -0.60
N GLY A 47 5.82 -6.87 0.29
CA GLY A 47 6.85 -6.33 1.16
C GLY A 47 8.13 -5.95 0.42
N TYR A 48 8.70 -4.81 0.77
CA TYR A 48 10.00 -4.36 0.28
C TYR A 48 10.92 -3.99 1.45
N LYS A 49 12.11 -4.59 1.49
CA LYS A 49 13.10 -4.37 2.56
C LYS A 49 12.57 -4.54 3.99
N GLY A 50 11.70 -5.52 4.20
CA GLY A 50 11.12 -5.81 5.51
C GLY A 50 9.94 -4.92 5.90
N VAL A 51 9.50 -4.02 5.03
CA VAL A 51 8.30 -3.18 5.23
C VAL A 51 7.21 -3.61 4.27
N ASN A 52 6.05 -4.00 4.78
CA ASN A 52 4.87 -4.30 4.00
C ASN A 52 3.72 -3.36 4.41
N LEU A 53 3.53 -2.31 3.62
CA LEU A 53 2.49 -1.31 3.86
C LEU A 53 1.07 -1.88 3.71
N LEU A 54 0.88 -2.97 2.96
CA LEU A 54 -0.42 -3.64 2.84
C LEU A 54 -0.77 -4.46 4.10
N GLN A 55 0.21 -4.77 4.94
CA GLN A 55 0.04 -5.49 6.21
C GLN A 55 0.17 -4.58 7.44
N GLY A 56 -0.07 -3.29 7.29
CA GLY A 56 -0.08 -2.35 8.41
C GLY A 56 1.30 -1.87 8.88
N ALA A 57 2.38 -2.24 8.17
CA ALA A 57 3.71 -1.72 8.51
C ALA A 57 3.79 -0.20 8.31
N GLN A 58 4.68 0.42 9.07
CA GLN A 58 4.98 1.84 8.97
C GLN A 58 6.35 2.05 8.33
N LEU A 59 6.48 3.06 7.49
CA LEU A 59 7.73 3.48 6.89
C LEU A 59 7.99 4.94 7.27
N THR A 60 9.08 5.21 7.95
CA THR A 60 9.55 6.56 8.24
C THR A 60 10.58 6.98 7.21
N VAL A 61 10.29 8.04 6.47
CA VAL A 61 11.22 8.68 5.53
C VAL A 61 11.81 9.89 6.21
N GLN A 62 13.13 9.89 6.43
CA GLN A 62 13.86 10.96 7.08
C GLN A 62 14.48 11.89 6.02
N PHE A 63 14.31 13.19 6.19
CA PHE A 63 14.80 14.23 5.25
C PHE A 63 16.00 15.01 5.79
N ALA A 64 16.31 14.90 7.08
CA ALA A 64 17.47 15.51 7.70
C ALA A 64 18.36 14.46 8.34
N SER A 65 19.65 14.79 8.46
CA SER A 65 20.62 13.88 9.09
C SER A 65 20.45 13.79 10.61
N GLU A 66 19.77 14.76 11.22
CA GLU A 66 19.45 14.76 12.64
C GLU A 66 18.10 14.05 12.86
N ALA A 67 18.08 13.03 13.72
CA ALA A 67 16.89 12.32 14.07
C ALA A 67 15.82 13.28 14.65
N ASP A 68 14.56 13.06 14.29
CA ASP A 68 13.37 13.77 14.79
C ASP A 68 13.17 15.23 14.35
N THR A 69 14.01 15.80 13.49
CA THR A 69 13.85 17.19 13.04
C THR A 69 13.03 17.33 11.75
N SER A 70 13.11 16.38 10.83
CA SER A 70 12.34 16.41 9.57
C SER A 70 12.15 15.00 9.02
N TYR A 71 10.94 14.45 9.19
CA TYR A 71 10.57 13.13 8.72
C TYR A 71 9.12 13.09 8.21
N LEU A 72 8.80 12.10 7.43
CA LEU A 72 7.44 11.74 7.01
C LEU A 72 7.17 10.29 7.40
N ASN A 73 6.15 10.08 8.21
CA ASN A 73 5.65 8.74 8.52
C ASN A 73 4.59 8.33 7.50
N LEU A 74 4.89 7.27 6.77
CA LEU A 74 3.91 6.57 5.96
C LEU A 74 3.35 5.41 6.79
N THR A 75 2.07 5.51 7.13
CA THR A 75 1.34 4.40 7.73
C THR A 75 0.69 3.58 6.62
N GLY A 76 0.88 2.28 6.66
CA GLY A 76 0.21 1.34 5.77
C GLY A 76 -1.29 1.18 6.11
N PHE A 77 -1.90 0.15 5.56
CA PHE A 77 -3.30 -0.20 5.79
C PHE A 77 -3.51 -0.62 7.25
N GLY A 78 -4.05 0.24 8.11
CA GLY A 78 -4.48 -0.02 9.46
C GLY A 78 -3.59 -0.97 10.30
N GLU A 79 -3.95 -1.22 11.55
CA GLU A 79 -3.21 -2.16 12.42
C GLU A 79 -3.34 -3.62 11.97
N THR A 80 -4.36 -3.95 11.21
CA THR A 80 -4.65 -5.31 10.73
C THR A 80 -4.31 -5.54 9.26
N GLY A 81 -3.87 -4.51 8.52
CA GLY A 81 -3.56 -4.62 7.10
C GLY A 81 -4.80 -4.90 6.23
N ILE A 82 -4.58 -5.19 4.94
CA ILE A 82 -5.58 -5.86 4.12
C ILE A 82 -5.44 -7.34 4.40
N SER A 83 -6.27 -7.88 5.28
CA SER A 83 -6.35 -9.31 5.53
C SER A 83 -7.59 -9.86 4.84
N PHE A 84 -7.40 -10.53 3.73
CA PHE A 84 -8.39 -11.47 3.18
C PHE A 84 -8.09 -12.85 3.78
N ASN A 85 -8.13 -12.95 5.12
CA ASN A 85 -7.67 -14.15 5.78
C ASN A 85 -8.70 -15.27 5.69
N VAL A 86 -8.29 -16.39 5.11
CA VAL A 86 -9.04 -17.64 5.10
C VAL A 86 -8.77 -18.46 6.38
N ASP A 87 -7.76 -18.08 7.16
CA ASP A 87 -7.34 -18.71 8.41
C ASP A 87 -7.11 -17.68 9.53
N GLY A 88 -8.18 -17.30 10.23
CA GLY A 88 -8.06 -16.98 11.66
C GLY A 88 -7.75 -15.58 12.09
N LEU A 89 -8.22 -14.49 11.45
CA LEU A 89 -8.23 -13.16 12.07
C LEU A 89 -9.54 -12.43 11.83
N ASP A 90 -10.10 -11.98 12.96
CA ASP A 90 -11.31 -11.20 13.17
C ASP A 90 -12.60 -11.86 12.67
N THR A 91 -13.28 -12.49 13.61
CA THR A 91 -14.38 -13.44 13.40
C THR A 91 -15.66 -12.85 12.82
N GLU A 92 -15.82 -11.54 12.77
CA GLU A 92 -17.04 -10.91 12.25
C GLU A 92 -16.95 -10.54 10.77
N MET A 93 -15.78 -10.10 10.30
CA MET A 93 -15.59 -9.71 8.89
C MET A 93 -15.35 -10.93 7.97
N ILE A 94 -14.79 -12.00 8.53
CA ILE A 94 -14.42 -13.23 7.82
C ILE A 94 -15.58 -14.21 7.69
N ALA A 95 -16.50 -14.23 8.64
CA ALA A 95 -17.70 -15.07 8.56
C ALA A 95 -18.50 -14.78 7.28
N ASN A 96 -18.44 -13.55 6.78
CA ASN A 96 -19.18 -13.12 5.58
C ASN A 96 -18.37 -13.24 4.28
N LEU A 97 -17.02 -13.33 4.35
CA LEU A 97 -16.16 -13.57 3.20
C LEU A 97 -15.91 -15.06 2.93
N SER A 98 -16.20 -15.92 3.93
CA SER A 98 -16.02 -17.37 3.77
C SER A 98 -17.10 -17.96 2.87
N SER A 99 -16.68 -18.55 1.76
CA SER A 99 -17.57 -19.27 0.86
C SER A 99 -18.26 -20.48 1.49
N SER A 100 -17.80 -20.96 2.65
CA SER A 100 -18.41 -22.06 3.37
C SER A 100 -19.85 -21.77 3.85
N ASN A 101 -20.22 -20.49 3.93
CA ASN A 101 -21.55 -20.06 4.32
C ASN A 101 -22.48 -19.73 3.15
N TRP A 102 -22.03 -19.91 1.90
CA TRP A 102 -22.86 -19.66 0.72
C TRP A 102 -23.89 -20.76 0.47
N VAL A 103 -23.61 -21.98 0.92
CA VAL A 103 -24.55 -23.09 0.88
C VAL A 103 -24.89 -23.48 2.29
N GLN A 104 -26.16 -23.49 2.65
CA GLN A 104 -26.63 -23.84 3.98
C GLN A 104 -26.48 -25.33 4.22
N ALA A 105 -25.70 -25.69 5.25
CA ALA A 105 -25.51 -27.08 5.62
C ALA A 105 -26.84 -27.70 6.09
N GLY A 106 -27.33 -28.65 5.33
CA GLY A 106 -28.57 -29.42 5.67
C GLY A 106 -29.79 -29.09 4.84
N ASP A 107 -29.90 -27.94 4.18
CA ASP A 107 -31.08 -27.55 3.39
C ASP A 107 -30.77 -27.45 1.87
N LEU A 108 -29.54 -27.65 1.48
CA LEU A 108 -29.10 -27.58 0.08
C LEU A 108 -29.59 -26.33 -0.65
N THR A 109 -29.77 -25.21 0.06
CA THR A 109 -30.17 -23.93 -0.49
C THR A 109 -29.01 -22.95 -0.49
N ILE A 110 -29.01 -22.06 -1.49
CA ILE A 110 -27.98 -20.99 -1.57
C ILE A 110 -28.39 -19.90 -0.58
N ASN A 111 -27.50 -19.54 0.30
CA ASN A 111 -27.68 -18.41 1.22
C ASN A 111 -27.33 -17.11 0.48
N THR A 112 -28.31 -16.55 -0.21
CA THR A 112 -28.15 -15.33 -1.00
C THR A 112 -27.68 -14.14 -0.16
N ALA A 113 -28.14 -14.03 1.09
CA ALA A 113 -27.73 -12.96 2.00
C ALA A 113 -26.23 -13.00 2.32
N ASN A 114 -25.67 -14.19 2.51
CA ASN A 114 -24.22 -14.34 2.76
C ASN A 114 -23.38 -14.08 1.48
N VAL A 115 -23.92 -14.42 0.31
CA VAL A 115 -23.25 -14.10 -0.95
C VAL A 115 -23.26 -12.60 -1.21
N GLU A 116 -24.41 -11.94 -0.97
CA GLU A 116 -24.53 -10.47 -1.07
C GLU A 116 -23.59 -9.76 -0.08
N ALA A 117 -23.55 -10.19 1.18
CA ALA A 117 -22.61 -9.67 2.17
C ALA A 117 -21.15 -9.83 1.74
N SER A 118 -20.81 -10.93 1.09
CA SER A 118 -19.46 -11.13 0.52
C SER A 118 -19.16 -10.13 -0.59
N ILE A 119 -20.13 -9.78 -1.42
CA ILE A 119 -20.00 -8.77 -2.48
C ILE A 119 -19.78 -7.38 -1.88
N ASP A 120 -20.60 -7.00 -0.89
CA ASP A 120 -20.50 -5.71 -0.21
C ASP A 120 -19.12 -5.52 0.47
N ASN A 121 -18.66 -6.56 1.15
CA ASN A 121 -17.34 -6.56 1.77
C ASN A 121 -16.18 -6.43 0.73
N LEU A 122 -16.31 -7.05 -0.44
CA LEU A 122 -15.33 -6.88 -1.53
C LEU A 122 -15.36 -5.45 -2.09
N GLU A 123 -16.54 -4.82 -2.19
CA GLU A 123 -16.67 -3.42 -2.61
C GLU A 123 -16.02 -2.48 -1.60
N GLU A 124 -16.24 -2.71 -0.32
CA GLU A 124 -15.61 -1.94 0.76
C GLU A 124 -14.08 -2.10 0.75
N ALA A 125 -13.58 -3.33 0.62
CA ALA A 125 -12.16 -3.62 0.48
C ALA A 125 -11.53 -2.91 -0.73
N MET A 126 -12.22 -2.93 -1.88
CA MET A 126 -11.78 -2.24 -3.09
C MET A 126 -11.76 -0.71 -2.91
N ASN A 127 -12.75 -0.16 -2.22
CA ASN A 127 -12.79 1.26 -1.91
C ASN A 127 -11.67 1.68 -0.96
N THR A 128 -11.45 0.91 0.10
CA THR A 128 -10.35 1.11 1.06
C THR A 128 -9.00 1.05 0.35
N LEU A 129 -8.75 0.05 -0.47
CA LEU A 129 -7.53 -0.06 -1.27
C LEU A 129 -7.31 1.15 -2.18
N ARG A 130 -8.39 1.68 -2.77
CA ARG A 130 -8.33 2.87 -3.62
C ARG A 130 -7.99 4.14 -2.83
N VAL A 131 -8.60 4.31 -1.66
CA VAL A 131 -8.35 5.45 -0.77
C VAL A 131 -6.91 5.45 -0.27
N GLU A 132 -6.44 4.32 0.23
CA GLU A 132 -5.07 4.20 0.73
C GLU A 132 -4.01 4.31 -0.38
N SER A 133 -4.30 3.77 -1.57
CA SER A 133 -3.42 3.98 -2.74
C SER A 133 -3.28 5.47 -3.11
N LYS A 134 -4.38 6.23 -3.02
CA LYS A 134 -4.33 7.69 -3.25
C LYS A 134 -3.51 8.40 -2.17
N LYS A 135 -3.67 8.01 -0.91
CA LYS A 135 -2.90 8.55 0.22
C LYS A 135 -1.40 8.28 0.06
N LEU A 136 -1.02 7.04 -0.28
CA LEU A 136 0.37 6.68 -0.57
C LEU A 136 0.93 7.45 -1.77
N SER A 137 0.14 7.62 -2.83
CA SER A 137 0.54 8.42 -4.00
C SER A 137 0.77 9.88 -3.65
N SER A 138 -0.09 10.47 -2.81
CA SER A 138 0.10 11.83 -2.30
C SER A 138 1.38 11.95 -1.47
N ASN A 139 1.63 11.01 -0.58
CA ASN A 139 2.84 10.99 0.23
C ASN A 139 4.10 10.84 -0.64
N LEU A 140 4.06 10.00 -1.68
CA LEU A 140 5.15 9.87 -2.64
C LEU A 140 5.44 11.19 -3.35
N SER A 141 4.41 11.93 -3.75
CA SER A 141 4.58 13.26 -4.36
C SER A 141 5.27 14.25 -3.42
N VAL A 142 4.94 14.21 -2.12
CA VAL A 142 5.62 15.04 -1.09
C VAL A 142 7.08 14.65 -0.96
N ILE A 143 7.40 13.35 -0.96
CA ILE A 143 8.77 12.85 -0.87
C ILE A 143 9.57 13.32 -2.09
N THR A 144 9.03 13.15 -3.31
CA THR A 144 9.70 13.57 -4.55
C THR A 144 9.96 15.08 -4.56
N ALA A 145 8.98 15.91 -4.16
CA ALA A 145 9.17 17.35 -4.08
C ALA A 145 10.25 17.75 -3.07
N ARG A 146 10.33 17.06 -1.93
CA ARG A 146 11.40 17.29 -0.94
C ARG A 146 12.76 16.81 -1.41
N GLU A 147 12.84 15.71 -2.13
CA GLU A 147 14.06 15.21 -2.75
C GLU A 147 14.62 16.23 -3.77
N GLU A 148 13.76 16.76 -4.64
CA GLU A 148 14.12 17.80 -5.60
C GLU A 148 14.60 19.09 -4.91
N PHE A 149 13.87 19.52 -3.86
CA PHE A 149 14.28 20.68 -3.06
C PHE A 149 15.65 20.48 -2.41
N THR A 150 15.88 19.31 -1.83
CA THR A 150 17.16 18.98 -1.18
C THR A 150 18.30 18.96 -2.21
N ALA A 151 18.08 18.39 -3.38
CA ALA A 151 19.05 18.39 -4.47
C ALA A 151 19.40 19.82 -4.93
N GLN A 152 18.40 20.69 -5.08
CA GLN A 152 18.62 22.10 -5.43
C GLN A 152 19.38 22.85 -4.32
N MET A 153 19.08 22.60 -3.05
CA MET A 153 19.77 23.19 -1.92
C MET A 153 21.24 22.76 -1.89
N ILE A 154 21.54 21.48 -2.11
CA ILE A 154 22.92 20.96 -2.18
C ILE A 154 23.70 21.66 -3.30
N ASN A 155 23.12 21.81 -4.49
CA ASN A 155 23.74 22.51 -5.60
C ASN A 155 24.01 23.99 -5.27
N THR A 156 23.00 24.69 -4.72
CA THR A 156 23.16 26.10 -4.32
C THR A 156 24.24 26.30 -3.25
N LEU A 157 24.28 25.42 -2.25
CA LEU A 157 25.33 25.47 -1.21
C LEU A 157 26.71 25.12 -1.79
N GLY A 158 26.77 24.17 -2.71
CA GLY A 158 28.01 23.83 -3.43
C GLY A 158 28.56 25.00 -4.25
N ASP A 159 27.69 25.66 -5.01
CA ASP A 159 28.04 26.86 -5.79
C ASP A 159 28.48 28.02 -4.87
N GLY A 160 27.77 28.21 -3.74
CA GLY A 160 28.12 29.21 -2.75
C GLY A 160 29.49 28.94 -2.10
N ALA A 161 29.77 27.71 -1.74
CA ALA A 161 31.06 27.29 -1.19
C ALA A 161 32.20 27.47 -2.19
N SER A 162 31.97 27.10 -3.47
CA SER A 162 32.96 27.29 -4.54
C SER A 162 33.30 28.78 -4.74
N LYS A 163 32.26 29.64 -4.77
CA LYS A 163 32.47 31.10 -4.92
C LYS A 163 33.22 31.71 -3.71
N LEU A 164 32.97 31.24 -2.51
CA LEU A 164 33.67 31.71 -1.33
C LEU A 164 35.16 31.30 -1.36
N THR A 165 35.47 30.05 -1.76
CA THR A 165 36.85 29.58 -1.88
C THR A 165 37.61 30.24 -3.02
N GLU A 166 36.97 30.51 -4.16
CA GLU A 166 37.58 31.27 -5.27
C GLU A 166 37.85 32.73 -4.90
N ALA A 167 36.94 33.38 -4.17
CA ALA A 167 37.15 34.73 -3.67
C ALA A 167 38.31 34.84 -2.69
N ASP A 168 38.45 33.87 -1.78
CA ASP A 168 39.52 33.77 -0.81
C ASP A 168 40.88 33.53 -1.47
N MET A 169 40.98 32.68 -2.49
CA MET A 169 42.18 32.45 -3.28
C MET A 169 42.63 33.69 -4.07
N ASN A 170 41.68 34.49 -4.57
CA ASN A 170 42.02 35.74 -5.26
C ASN A 170 42.54 36.82 -4.30
N GLU A 171 42.00 36.92 -3.09
CA GLU A 171 42.47 37.82 -2.03
C GLU A 171 43.87 37.39 -1.54
N GLU A 172 44.08 36.08 -1.34
CA GLU A 172 45.39 35.52 -0.94
C GLU A 172 46.44 35.72 -2.04
N GLY A 173 46.06 35.54 -3.33
CA GLY A 173 46.95 35.82 -4.47
C GLY A 173 47.36 37.29 -4.56
N ALA A 174 46.42 38.23 -4.28
CA ALA A 174 46.70 39.66 -4.25
C ALA A 174 47.63 40.03 -3.07
N ASN A 175 47.39 39.44 -1.90
CA ASN A 175 48.26 39.61 -0.72
C ASN A 175 49.66 39.07 -0.93
N MET A 176 49.80 37.92 -1.61
CA MET A 176 51.08 37.31 -1.96
C MET A 176 51.88 38.19 -2.93
N LEU A 177 51.24 38.81 -3.92
CA LEU A 177 51.86 39.76 -4.85
C LEU A 177 52.30 41.03 -4.13
N MET A 178 51.57 41.52 -3.13
CA MET A 178 51.92 42.70 -2.36
C MET A 178 53.15 42.46 -1.43
N LEU A 179 53.33 41.23 -0.96
CA LEU A 179 54.47 40.82 -0.13
C LEU A 179 55.74 40.58 -0.94
N GLN A 180 55.68 40.42 -2.27
CA GLN A 180 56.80 40.20 -3.16
C GLN A 180 57.38 41.51 -3.73
N THR A 181 56.78 42.64 -3.48
CA THR A 181 57.26 43.97 -3.86
C THR A 181 57.84 44.72 -2.65
#